data_b67f47cd8c7eac09260572acc10e1cf9
#
_entry.id   b67f47cd8c7eac09260572acc10e1cf9
#
_cell.length_a   1.000
_cell.length_b   1.000
_cell.length_c   1.000
_cell.angle_alpha   90.00
_cell.angle_beta   90.00
_cell.angle_gamma   90.00
#
_symmetry.space_group_name_H-M   'P 1'
#
loop_
_entity.id
_entity.type
_entity.pdbx_description
1 polymer ?
#
loop_
_entity_poly.entity_id
_entity_poly.type
_entity_poly.pdbx_seq_one_letter_code
_entity_poly.pdbx_strand_id
1 'polypeptide(L)'
;MTNQLKPWHFKQLPLQKRTGGEIFSCLFISDSSKIATLLESPYPNNLNNPQLTRYSICAGSPRVIDGVEQMWTPQLGEVQDVLNRLLARKLNKTTDFNSSPYLPFTGGWLGWLGYDVAWETETLPKLKTDNLPFPVAFWYEPECFAVLDHWEQVLWLAASNKSELDELEEKIYQQKLDLSDDTSIISDAIPSLKLITSQADYEAAVLQAKKYIQAGDIFQTNLSIRFETQTDASGWEIYLALQKINPSPFASYFKTPWGE
;
A
#
# COMPACT_ATOMS: atom_id res chain seq x y z
N MET A 1 24.30 6.13 9.04
CA MET A 1 23.36 5.04 8.79
C MET A 1 24.12 3.72 8.77
N THR A 2 23.72 2.75 9.56
CA THR A 2 24.33 1.42 9.53
C THR A 2 24.04 0.75 8.18
N ASN A 3 25.05 0.19 7.53
CA ASN A 3 24.92 -0.49 6.23
C ASN A 3 24.17 -1.84 6.30
N GLN A 4 23.60 -2.18 7.47
CA GLN A 4 22.94 -3.45 7.68
C GLN A 4 21.52 -3.22 8.21
N LEU A 5 20.57 -3.90 7.58
CA LEU A 5 19.20 -4.02 8.10
C LEU A 5 19.21 -4.96 9.31
N LYS A 6 18.59 -4.51 10.42
CA LYS A 6 18.34 -5.42 11.56
C LYS A 6 17.34 -6.48 11.11
N PRO A 7 17.56 -7.77 11.44
CA PRO A 7 16.63 -8.83 11.07
C PRO A 7 15.32 -8.69 11.82
N TRP A 8 14.26 -9.30 11.27
CA TRP A 8 12.99 -9.53 11.95
C TRP A 8 12.95 -10.93 12.53
N HIS A 9 12.25 -11.09 13.64
CA HIS A 9 11.87 -12.39 14.19
C HIS A 9 10.56 -12.83 13.53
N PHE A 10 10.45 -14.14 13.23
CA PHE A 10 9.30 -14.67 12.53
C PHE A 10 8.57 -15.73 13.37
N LYS A 11 7.25 -15.80 13.20
CA LYS A 11 6.39 -16.83 13.77
C LYS A 11 5.34 -17.25 12.75
N GLN A 12 5.06 -18.53 12.66
CA GLN A 12 4.08 -19.09 11.76
C GLN A 12 2.82 -19.48 12.55
N LEU A 13 1.66 -19.11 12.04
CA LEU A 13 0.35 -19.45 12.58
C LEU A 13 -0.56 -19.99 11.48
N PRO A 14 -1.64 -20.75 11.82
CA PRO A 14 -2.66 -21.08 10.85
C PRO A 14 -3.48 -19.83 10.46
N LEU A 15 -3.69 -19.63 9.17
CA LEU A 15 -4.44 -18.47 8.66
C LEU A 15 -5.95 -18.58 8.94
N GLN A 16 -6.50 -19.79 8.97
CA GLN A 16 -7.92 -20.05 9.27
C GLN A 16 -8.88 -19.32 8.33
N LYS A 17 -8.55 -19.24 7.05
CA LYS A 17 -9.32 -18.58 5.98
C LYS A 17 -9.52 -17.06 6.18
N ARG A 18 -8.79 -16.40 7.07
CA ARG A 18 -8.85 -14.96 7.26
C ARG A 18 -8.33 -14.23 6.03
N THR A 19 -8.94 -13.10 5.72
CA THR A 19 -8.54 -12.21 4.62
C THR A 19 -7.42 -11.25 5.03
N GLY A 20 -6.79 -10.58 4.05
CA GLY A 20 -5.82 -9.52 4.31
C GLY A 20 -6.43 -8.39 5.12
N GLY A 21 -7.63 -7.94 4.77
CA GLY A 21 -8.34 -6.89 5.47
C GLY A 21 -8.66 -7.23 6.93
N GLU A 22 -9.07 -8.48 7.23
CA GLU A 22 -9.34 -8.92 8.61
C GLU A 22 -8.06 -8.94 9.46
N ILE A 23 -6.95 -9.47 8.95
CA ILE A 23 -5.66 -9.46 9.66
C ILE A 23 -5.14 -8.03 9.82
N PHE A 24 -5.24 -7.20 8.79
CA PHE A 24 -4.82 -5.81 8.85
C PHE A 24 -5.62 -5.02 9.87
N SER A 25 -6.96 -5.16 9.88
CA SER A 25 -7.83 -4.53 10.86
C SER A 25 -7.49 -4.96 12.29
N CYS A 26 -7.25 -6.25 12.51
CA CYS A 26 -6.87 -6.81 13.80
C CYS A 26 -5.56 -6.24 14.34
N LEU A 27 -4.54 -6.16 13.49
CA LEU A 27 -3.18 -5.88 13.94
C LEU A 27 -2.82 -4.39 13.89
N PHE A 28 -3.33 -3.63 12.89
CA PHE A 28 -2.73 -2.34 12.54
C PHE A 28 -3.71 -1.17 12.42
N ILE A 29 -5.03 -1.38 12.20
CA ILE A 29 -6.00 -0.27 12.06
C ILE A 29 -6.31 0.40 13.39
N SER A 30 -6.49 -0.37 14.45
CA SER A 30 -6.83 0.13 15.79
C SER A 30 -5.66 0.76 16.52
N ASP A 31 -4.45 0.59 16.00
CA ASP A 31 -3.26 1.19 16.56
C ASP A 31 -3.27 2.70 16.31
N SER A 32 -2.82 3.48 17.29
CA SER A 32 -2.58 4.93 17.18
C SER A 32 -1.50 5.27 16.15
N SER A 33 -0.99 4.27 15.43
CA SER A 33 0.04 4.45 14.42
C SER A 33 -0.45 5.35 13.30
N LYS A 34 0.40 6.31 12.92
CA LYS A 34 0.14 7.22 11.80
C LYS A 34 0.42 6.57 10.44
N ILE A 35 1.07 5.41 10.43
CA ILE A 35 1.48 4.71 9.20
C ILE A 35 1.11 3.24 9.33
N ALA A 36 0.34 2.75 8.36
CA ALA A 36 0.04 1.34 8.20
C ALA A 36 -0.21 1.04 6.72
N THR A 37 0.08 -0.18 6.29
CA THR A 37 0.00 -0.58 4.88
C THR A 37 -0.64 -1.95 4.74
N LEU A 38 -1.61 -2.06 3.82
CA LEU A 38 -2.14 -3.31 3.33
C LEU A 38 -1.88 -3.40 1.82
N LEU A 39 -1.26 -4.49 1.38
CA LEU A 39 -1.12 -4.86 -0.03
C LEU A 39 -1.79 -6.21 -0.21
N GLU A 40 -2.79 -6.28 -1.08
CA GLU A 40 -3.53 -7.53 -1.29
C GLU A 40 -4.12 -7.61 -2.71
N SER A 41 -4.66 -8.75 -3.02
CA SER A 41 -5.38 -8.99 -4.26
C SER A 41 -6.76 -9.58 -3.93
N PRO A 42 -7.75 -8.72 -3.57
CA PRO A 42 -9.08 -9.15 -3.19
C PRO A 42 -9.90 -9.70 -4.39
N TYR A 43 -9.27 -9.86 -5.53
CA TYR A 43 -9.89 -10.36 -6.75
C TYR A 43 -10.39 -11.81 -6.55
N PRO A 44 -11.62 -12.16 -6.98
CA PRO A 44 -12.10 -13.53 -6.90
C PRO A 44 -11.13 -14.47 -7.62
N ASN A 45 -10.86 -15.65 -7.04
CA ASN A 45 -9.95 -16.64 -7.59
C ASN A 45 -10.17 -16.82 -9.09
N ASN A 46 -9.31 -16.20 -9.89
CA ASN A 46 -9.32 -16.40 -11.33
C ASN A 46 -8.58 -17.71 -11.62
N LEU A 47 -9.30 -18.72 -12.09
CA LEU A 47 -8.74 -20.01 -12.45
C LEU A 47 -7.57 -19.89 -13.45
N ASN A 48 -7.50 -18.80 -14.20
CA ASN A 48 -6.43 -18.57 -15.19
C ASN A 48 -5.12 -18.03 -14.60
N ASN A 49 -5.18 -17.30 -13.46
CA ASN A 49 -4.00 -16.70 -12.83
C ASN A 49 -4.12 -16.75 -11.28
N PRO A 50 -4.18 -17.95 -10.69
CA PRO A 50 -4.41 -18.08 -9.26
C PRO A 50 -3.27 -17.48 -8.43
N GLN A 51 -2.03 -17.42 -8.94
CA GLN A 51 -0.89 -16.83 -8.24
C GLN A 51 -1.06 -15.36 -7.90
N LEU A 52 -1.92 -14.61 -8.61
CA LEU A 52 -2.16 -13.19 -8.33
C LEU A 52 -2.87 -12.95 -7.00
N THR A 53 -3.60 -13.95 -6.50
CA THR A 53 -4.38 -13.86 -5.26
C THR A 53 -3.75 -14.62 -4.09
N ARG A 54 -2.51 -15.11 -4.26
CA ARG A 54 -1.88 -15.98 -3.28
C ARG A 54 -1.50 -15.26 -2.00
N TYR A 55 -0.99 -14.03 -2.09
CA TYR A 55 -0.41 -13.35 -0.94
C TYR A 55 -1.10 -12.04 -0.60
N SER A 56 -1.19 -11.75 0.71
CA SER A 56 -1.44 -10.42 1.24
C SER A 56 -0.31 -10.04 2.19
N ILE A 57 0.02 -8.74 2.25
CA ILE A 57 1.06 -8.19 3.12
C ILE A 57 0.43 -7.06 3.92
N CYS A 58 0.53 -7.15 5.25
CA CYS A 58 0.07 -6.14 6.20
C CYS A 58 1.27 -5.62 6.98
N ALA A 59 1.37 -4.32 7.19
CA ALA A 59 2.46 -3.74 7.95
C ALA A 59 1.98 -2.57 8.83
N GLY A 60 2.59 -2.44 10.00
CA GLY A 60 2.33 -1.37 10.95
C GLY A 60 3.33 -0.23 10.88
N SER A 61 3.52 0.45 11.99
CA SER A 61 4.37 1.64 12.15
C SER A 61 5.80 1.45 11.65
N PRO A 62 6.49 2.54 11.29
CA PRO A 62 7.91 2.51 11.01
C PRO A 62 8.72 2.01 12.21
N ARG A 63 9.76 1.25 11.93
CA ARG A 63 10.76 0.85 12.91
C ARG A 63 11.49 2.06 13.46
N VAL A 64 11.76 2.06 14.77
CA VAL A 64 12.57 3.08 15.42
C VAL A 64 13.97 2.53 15.71
N ILE A 65 15.01 3.20 15.20
CA ILE A 65 16.42 2.86 15.45
C ILE A 65 17.08 4.10 16.06
N ASP A 66 17.64 3.95 17.26
CA ASP A 66 18.31 5.02 18.00
C ASP A 66 17.44 6.30 18.12
N GLY A 67 16.13 6.12 18.36
CA GLY A 67 15.14 7.18 18.48
C GLY A 67 14.70 7.83 17.16
N VAL A 68 15.10 7.28 16.01
CA VAL A 68 14.76 7.79 14.69
C VAL A 68 13.85 6.79 13.95
N GLU A 69 12.67 7.26 13.53
CA GLU A 69 11.80 6.49 12.66
C GLU A 69 12.48 6.21 11.31
N GLN A 70 12.44 4.96 10.90
CA GLN A 70 13.03 4.52 9.64
C GLN A 70 12.04 4.76 8.50
N MET A 71 11.90 6.03 8.11
CA MET A 71 11.06 6.47 7.00
C MET A 71 11.75 7.54 6.17
N TRP A 72 11.44 7.63 4.89
CA TRP A 72 12.09 8.53 3.93
C TRP A 72 11.08 9.16 2.98
N THR A 73 11.13 10.47 2.87
CA THR A 73 10.30 11.30 1.99
C THR A 73 11.20 12.23 1.18
N PRO A 74 12.02 11.69 0.26
CA PRO A 74 12.95 12.52 -0.51
C PRO A 74 12.20 13.55 -1.35
N GLN A 75 12.83 14.70 -1.52
CA GLN A 75 12.36 15.69 -2.48
C GLN A 75 12.71 15.28 -3.91
N LEU A 76 12.01 15.86 -4.87
CA LEU A 76 12.35 15.68 -6.28
C LEU A 76 13.80 16.14 -6.55
N GLY A 77 14.59 15.30 -7.18
CA GLY A 77 16.03 15.46 -7.38
C GLY A 77 16.89 14.63 -6.39
N GLU A 78 16.28 14.05 -5.34
CA GLU A 78 16.97 13.22 -4.35
C GLU A 78 16.47 11.77 -4.31
N VAL A 79 15.40 11.46 -5.06
CA VAL A 79 14.68 10.18 -4.97
C VAL A 79 15.58 9.02 -5.35
N GLN A 80 16.30 9.14 -6.48
CA GLN A 80 17.20 8.09 -6.95
C GLN A 80 18.35 7.82 -5.97
N ASP A 81 18.92 8.86 -5.39
CA ASP A 81 20.02 8.73 -4.43
C ASP A 81 19.57 8.06 -3.13
N VAL A 82 18.37 8.41 -2.64
CA VAL A 82 17.78 7.76 -1.46
C VAL A 82 17.49 6.31 -1.76
N LEU A 83 16.86 6.00 -2.89
CA LEU A 83 16.55 4.63 -3.30
C LEU A 83 17.82 3.78 -3.43
N ASN A 84 18.87 4.30 -4.06
CA ASN A 84 20.15 3.60 -4.20
C ASN A 84 20.78 3.31 -2.83
N ARG A 85 20.73 4.25 -1.88
CA ARG A 85 21.21 4.03 -0.51
C ARG A 85 20.41 2.95 0.22
N LEU A 86 19.08 2.92 0.05
CA LEU A 86 18.23 1.88 0.62
C LEU A 86 18.58 0.51 0.02
N LEU A 87 18.64 0.39 -1.28
CA LEU A 87 18.94 -0.85 -1.99
C LEU A 87 20.36 -1.37 -1.71
N ALA A 88 21.31 -0.49 -1.38
CA ALA A 88 22.66 -0.88 -0.98
C ALA A 88 22.74 -1.49 0.43
N ARG A 89 21.69 -1.34 1.28
CA ARG A 89 21.64 -1.96 2.61
C ARG A 89 21.40 -3.47 2.47
N LYS A 90 22.24 -4.26 3.12
CA LYS A 90 22.16 -5.73 3.08
C LYS A 90 21.28 -6.23 4.21
N LEU A 91 20.31 -7.09 3.88
CA LEU A 91 19.62 -7.90 4.88
C LEU A 91 20.58 -8.90 5.50
N ASN A 92 20.76 -8.85 6.81
CA ASN A 92 21.39 -9.95 7.51
C ASN A 92 20.44 -11.15 7.42
N LYS A 93 20.91 -12.23 6.79
CA LYS A 93 20.17 -13.51 6.80
C LYS A 93 20.03 -13.96 8.25
N THR A 94 18.79 -14.02 8.74
CA THR A 94 18.53 -14.63 10.03
C THR A 94 18.69 -16.14 9.95
N THR A 95 19.29 -16.72 10.95
CA THR A 95 19.46 -18.18 11.10
C THR A 95 18.12 -18.92 11.21
N ASP A 96 17.04 -18.22 11.54
CA ASP A 96 15.70 -18.78 11.74
C ASP A 96 14.96 -19.06 10.40
N PHE A 97 15.50 -18.61 9.27
CA PHE A 97 14.86 -18.70 7.95
C PHE A 97 15.32 -19.90 7.09
N ASN A 98 16.14 -20.81 7.62
CA ASN A 98 16.75 -21.92 6.84
C ASN A 98 15.76 -22.98 6.31
N SER A 99 14.47 -22.90 6.67
CA SER A 99 13.43 -23.85 6.24
C SER A 99 12.18 -23.18 5.69
N SER A 100 12.19 -21.85 5.47
CA SER A 100 10.98 -21.13 5.07
C SER A 100 10.75 -21.19 3.57
N PRO A 101 9.49 -21.38 3.13
CA PRO A 101 9.12 -21.23 1.74
C PRO A 101 9.42 -19.81 1.25
N TYR A 102 9.53 -19.64 -0.05
CA TYR A 102 9.70 -18.33 -0.68
C TYR A 102 8.52 -17.42 -0.32
N LEU A 103 8.76 -16.39 0.50
CA LEU A 103 7.79 -15.35 0.82
C LEU A 103 8.01 -14.12 -0.08
N PRO A 104 6.94 -13.43 -0.49
CA PRO A 104 7.05 -12.24 -1.34
C PRO A 104 7.67 -11.04 -0.60
N PHE A 105 7.60 -11.04 0.73
CA PHE A 105 8.19 -10.01 1.58
C PHE A 105 8.77 -10.63 2.86
N THR A 106 10.02 -10.39 3.11
CA THR A 106 10.77 -10.90 4.28
C THR A 106 11.38 -9.77 5.11
N GLY A 107 10.88 -8.55 4.89
CA GLY A 107 11.40 -7.31 5.43
C GLY A 107 12.07 -6.45 4.36
N GLY A 108 12.34 -5.21 4.68
CA GLY A 108 12.81 -4.18 3.75
C GLY A 108 11.94 -2.94 3.86
N TRP A 109 11.53 -2.40 2.73
CA TRP A 109 10.81 -1.13 2.67
C TRP A 109 9.47 -1.29 1.96
N LEU A 110 8.47 -0.61 2.49
CA LEU A 110 7.15 -0.43 1.89
C LEU A 110 6.93 1.05 1.60
N GLY A 111 6.20 1.36 0.53
CA GLY A 111 5.93 2.74 0.16
C GLY A 111 5.57 2.87 -1.31
N TRP A 112 5.80 4.06 -1.88
CA TRP A 112 5.50 4.37 -3.27
C TRP A 112 6.53 5.25 -3.94
N LEU A 113 6.51 5.20 -5.26
CA LEU A 113 7.12 6.15 -6.17
C LEU A 113 6.00 6.88 -6.91
N GLY A 114 5.91 8.21 -6.76
CA GLY A 114 5.00 9.02 -7.53
C GLY A 114 5.45 9.14 -9.00
N TYR A 115 4.51 9.41 -9.87
CA TYR A 115 4.79 9.58 -11.32
C TYR A 115 5.79 10.70 -11.58
N ASP A 116 5.78 11.74 -10.76
CA ASP A 116 6.63 12.93 -10.90
C ASP A 116 8.14 12.65 -10.74
N VAL A 117 8.53 11.46 -10.25
CA VAL A 117 9.93 11.01 -10.28
C VAL A 117 10.49 10.95 -11.71
N ALA A 118 9.62 10.91 -12.72
CA ALA A 118 10.02 11.01 -14.12
C ALA A 118 10.82 12.29 -14.43
N TRP A 119 10.61 13.39 -13.67
CA TRP A 119 11.40 14.63 -13.82
C TRP A 119 12.86 14.51 -13.33
N GLU A 120 13.25 13.41 -12.68
CA GLU A 120 14.66 13.14 -12.37
C GLU A 120 15.40 12.48 -13.53
N THR A 121 14.67 11.84 -14.44
CA THR A 121 15.25 11.09 -15.56
C THR A 121 15.01 11.76 -16.90
N GLU A 122 13.92 12.54 -17.02
CA GLU A 122 13.48 13.13 -18.27
C GLU A 122 13.31 14.64 -18.15
N THR A 123 13.58 15.36 -19.22
CA THR A 123 13.32 16.79 -19.33
C THR A 123 11.87 17.02 -19.78
N LEU A 124 10.95 17.12 -18.82
CA LEU A 124 9.54 17.29 -19.07
C LEU A 124 9.07 18.70 -18.67
N PRO A 125 8.11 19.32 -19.39
CA PRO A 125 7.57 20.61 -19.01
C PRO A 125 6.69 20.50 -17.77
N LYS A 126 6.91 21.35 -16.77
CA LYS A 126 6.04 21.46 -15.57
C LYS A 126 4.88 22.40 -15.89
N LEU A 127 3.77 21.85 -16.38
CA LEU A 127 2.60 22.63 -16.80
C LEU A 127 1.53 22.77 -15.71
N LYS A 128 1.58 21.92 -14.69
CA LYS A 128 0.58 21.91 -13.61
C LYS A 128 1.28 21.80 -12.25
N THR A 129 0.66 22.42 -11.24
CA THR A 129 1.08 22.29 -9.85
C THR A 129 0.29 21.14 -9.22
N ASP A 130 0.98 20.22 -8.54
CA ASP A 130 0.33 19.25 -7.68
C ASP A 130 -0.03 19.92 -6.34
N ASN A 131 -1.31 19.87 -5.99
CA ASN A 131 -1.86 20.41 -4.74
C ASN A 131 -2.19 19.29 -3.73
N LEU A 132 -1.82 18.04 -4.01
CA LEU A 132 -2.02 16.95 -3.07
C LEU A 132 -0.96 16.99 -1.97
N PRO A 133 -1.31 16.60 -0.73
CA PRO A 133 -0.37 16.66 0.40
C PRO A 133 0.68 15.55 0.39
N PHE A 134 0.63 14.63 -0.56
CA PHE A 134 1.48 13.45 -0.59
C PHE A 134 2.89 13.76 -1.09
N PRO A 135 3.95 13.19 -0.47
CA PRO A 135 5.30 13.30 -1.00
C PRO A 135 5.44 12.56 -2.33
N VAL A 136 6.35 13.06 -3.19
CA VAL A 136 6.63 12.45 -4.50
C VAL A 136 7.13 11.00 -4.39
N ALA A 137 7.79 10.66 -3.30
CA ALA A 137 8.19 9.30 -2.98
C ALA A 137 8.19 9.12 -1.46
N PHE A 138 7.86 7.95 -1.01
CA PHE A 138 7.81 7.59 0.39
C PHE A 138 8.20 6.13 0.57
N TRP A 139 9.07 5.86 1.54
CA TRP A 139 9.38 4.50 2.00
C TRP A 139 9.51 4.47 3.49
N TYR A 140 9.17 3.34 4.09
CA TYR A 140 9.45 3.07 5.49
C TYR A 140 9.81 1.61 5.71
N GLU A 141 10.60 1.36 6.74
CA GLU A 141 10.97 0.05 7.23
C GLU A 141 9.99 -0.33 8.36
N PRO A 142 9.09 -1.33 8.20
CA PRO A 142 8.08 -1.61 9.21
C PRO A 142 8.67 -2.23 10.46
N GLU A 143 8.18 -1.83 11.63
CA GLU A 143 8.50 -2.45 12.92
C GLU A 143 7.96 -3.88 12.97
N CYS A 144 6.68 -4.02 12.58
CA CYS A 144 5.97 -5.29 12.50
C CYS A 144 5.27 -5.43 11.17
N PHE A 145 5.19 -6.68 10.68
CA PHE A 145 4.40 -6.99 9.49
C PHE A 145 3.86 -8.42 9.54
N ALA A 146 2.90 -8.69 8.68
CA ALA A 146 2.34 -10.02 8.46
C ALA A 146 2.31 -10.34 6.97
N VAL A 147 2.58 -11.59 6.61
CA VAL A 147 2.41 -12.13 5.26
C VAL A 147 1.46 -13.31 5.31
N LEU A 148 0.39 -13.22 4.55
CA LEU A 148 -0.63 -14.25 4.43
C LEU A 148 -0.38 -15.07 3.16
N ASP A 149 -0.24 -16.38 3.28
CA ASP A 149 -0.30 -17.31 2.16
C ASP A 149 -1.70 -17.95 2.12
N HIS A 150 -2.53 -17.45 1.24
CA HIS A 150 -3.92 -17.90 1.10
C HIS A 150 -4.03 -19.32 0.53
N TRP A 151 -3.00 -19.85 -0.14
CA TRP A 151 -2.99 -21.20 -0.66
C TRP A 151 -2.62 -22.22 0.41
N GLU A 152 -1.49 -21.96 1.10
CA GLU A 152 -1.01 -22.85 2.15
C GLU A 152 -1.77 -22.65 3.47
N GLN A 153 -2.67 -21.63 3.55
CA GLN A 153 -3.41 -21.25 4.75
C GLN A 153 -2.51 -20.97 5.94
N VAL A 154 -1.44 -20.22 5.67
CA VAL A 154 -0.41 -19.86 6.64
C VAL A 154 -0.36 -18.35 6.82
N LEU A 155 -0.28 -17.91 8.07
CA LEU A 155 0.00 -16.54 8.49
C LEU A 155 1.42 -16.48 9.05
N TRP A 156 2.25 -15.65 8.44
CA TRP A 156 3.59 -15.33 8.94
C TRP A 156 3.55 -13.99 9.63
N LEU A 157 3.84 -13.95 10.92
CA LEU A 157 4.06 -12.73 11.69
C LEU A 157 5.55 -12.43 11.75
N ALA A 158 5.90 -11.16 11.66
CA ALA A 158 7.27 -10.68 11.78
C ALA A 158 7.33 -9.40 12.62
N ALA A 159 8.32 -9.31 13.51
CA ALA A 159 8.54 -8.15 14.37
C ALA A 159 10.03 -7.92 14.61
N SER A 160 10.41 -6.71 14.97
CA SER A 160 11.79 -6.32 15.27
C SER A 160 12.35 -7.01 16.51
N ASN A 161 11.49 -7.42 17.43
CA ASN A 161 11.84 -8.14 18.64
C ASN A 161 10.79 -9.20 18.99
N LYS A 162 11.15 -10.11 19.89
CA LYS A 162 10.27 -11.23 20.26
C LYS A 162 9.06 -10.81 21.07
N SER A 163 9.15 -9.76 21.90
CA SER A 163 8.04 -9.28 22.70
C SER A 163 6.90 -8.78 21.81
N GLU A 164 7.21 -7.97 20.80
CA GLU A 164 6.23 -7.50 19.83
C GLU A 164 5.64 -8.64 19.01
N LEU A 165 6.46 -9.65 18.68
CA LEU A 165 5.97 -10.83 17.97
C LEU A 165 4.92 -11.60 18.80
N ASP A 166 5.13 -11.74 20.11
CA ASP A 166 4.20 -12.38 21.02
C ASP A 166 2.92 -11.53 21.19
N GLU A 167 3.03 -10.21 21.21
CA GLU A 167 1.87 -9.29 21.24
C GLU A 167 1.02 -9.40 19.97
N LEU A 168 1.64 -9.49 18.79
CA LEU A 168 0.91 -9.72 17.53
C LEU A 168 0.15 -11.04 17.56
N GLU A 169 0.79 -12.11 18.05
CA GLU A 169 0.15 -13.41 18.19
C GLU A 169 -1.05 -13.33 19.14
N GLU A 170 -0.90 -12.69 20.30
CA GLU A 170 -1.97 -12.52 21.26
C GLU A 170 -3.17 -11.77 20.67
N LYS A 171 -2.95 -10.69 19.93
CA LYS A 171 -4.00 -9.95 19.20
C LYS A 171 -4.77 -10.89 18.24
N ILE A 172 -4.06 -11.74 17.48
CA ILE A 172 -4.68 -12.71 16.57
C ILE A 172 -5.59 -13.70 17.30
N TYR A 173 -5.20 -14.18 18.48
CA TYR A 173 -5.98 -15.14 19.25
C TYR A 173 -7.12 -14.49 20.04
N GLN A 174 -6.98 -13.23 20.46
CA GLN A 174 -8.02 -12.51 21.21
C GLN A 174 -9.17 -12.06 20.29
N GLN A 175 -8.90 -11.82 19.02
CA GLN A 175 -9.95 -11.46 18.08
C GLN A 175 -10.85 -12.68 17.83
N LYS A 176 -12.01 -12.71 18.49
CA LYS A 176 -13.11 -13.56 18.05
C LYS A 176 -13.45 -13.15 16.61
N LEU A 177 -13.66 -14.13 15.75
CA LEU A 177 -14.20 -13.93 14.41
C LEU A 177 -15.63 -13.35 14.54
N ASP A 178 -15.74 -12.07 14.81
CA ASP A 178 -16.99 -11.35 14.62
C ASP A 178 -17.18 -11.18 13.12
N LEU A 179 -17.80 -12.19 12.52
CA LEU A 179 -18.30 -12.19 11.14
C LEU A 179 -19.57 -11.29 11.05
N SER A 180 -19.61 -10.19 11.79
CA SER A 180 -20.66 -9.21 11.60
C SER A 180 -20.34 -8.45 10.32
N ASP A 181 -21.06 -8.79 9.27
CA ASP A 181 -21.24 -7.99 8.07
C ASP A 181 -21.95 -6.70 8.46
N ASP A 182 -21.25 -5.82 9.17
CA ASP A 182 -21.79 -4.52 9.57
C ASP A 182 -21.76 -3.57 8.36
N THR A 183 -22.70 -3.82 7.44
CA THR A 183 -22.90 -3.05 6.22
C THR A 183 -23.84 -1.85 6.44
N SER A 184 -23.85 -1.28 7.63
CA SER A 184 -24.85 -0.27 8.01
C SER A 184 -24.44 1.20 7.82
N ILE A 185 -23.55 1.53 6.87
CA ILE A 185 -23.30 2.94 6.53
C ILE A 185 -23.54 3.16 5.03
N ILE A 186 -24.78 3.04 4.61
CA ILE A 186 -25.23 3.72 3.39
C ILE A 186 -25.97 4.97 3.85
N SER A 187 -25.29 6.11 3.89
CA SER A 187 -25.97 7.39 3.90
C SER A 187 -26.71 7.52 2.56
N ASP A 188 -28.03 7.68 2.58
CA ASP A 188 -28.84 7.91 1.39
C ASP A 188 -28.52 9.25 0.70
N ALA A 189 -27.69 10.07 1.29
CA ALA A 189 -27.26 11.34 0.71
C ALA A 189 -26.13 11.10 -0.31
N ILE A 190 -26.43 11.27 -1.60
CA ILE A 190 -25.42 11.32 -2.65
C ILE A 190 -24.57 12.58 -2.40
N PRO A 191 -23.28 12.45 -2.05
CA PRO A 191 -22.44 13.61 -1.80
C PRO A 191 -22.28 14.43 -3.08
N SER A 192 -22.21 15.76 -2.95
CA SER A 192 -22.00 16.65 -4.10
C SER A 192 -20.64 16.36 -4.73
N LEU A 193 -20.64 15.99 -6.01
CA LEU A 193 -19.43 15.70 -6.76
C LEU A 193 -18.95 16.97 -7.46
N LYS A 194 -17.71 17.39 -7.16
CA LYS A 194 -17.07 18.52 -7.84
C LYS A 194 -16.14 17.98 -8.93
N LEU A 195 -16.39 18.41 -10.17
CA LEU A 195 -15.49 18.15 -11.29
C LEU A 195 -14.42 19.24 -11.34
N ILE A 196 -13.15 18.83 -11.37
CA ILE A 196 -12.02 19.76 -11.50
C ILE A 196 -11.77 20.09 -12.98
N THR A 197 -12.03 19.13 -13.88
CA THR A 197 -11.98 19.36 -15.33
C THR A 197 -13.41 19.40 -15.88
N SER A 198 -13.77 20.45 -16.61
CA SER A 198 -15.09 20.52 -17.22
C SER A 198 -15.25 19.47 -18.33
N GLN A 199 -16.48 19.06 -18.62
CA GLN A 199 -16.76 18.16 -19.72
C GLN A 199 -16.22 18.69 -21.04
N ALA A 200 -16.44 19.99 -21.32
CA ALA A 200 -15.99 20.63 -22.56
C ALA A 200 -14.46 20.61 -22.71
N ASP A 201 -13.72 20.87 -21.62
CA ASP A 201 -12.26 20.82 -21.65
C ASP A 201 -11.73 19.38 -21.86
N TYR A 202 -12.39 18.39 -21.25
CA TYR A 202 -12.04 16.99 -21.44
C TYR A 202 -12.29 16.54 -22.89
N GLU A 203 -13.46 16.86 -23.45
CA GLU A 203 -13.80 16.54 -24.84
C GLU A 203 -12.83 17.21 -25.82
N ALA A 204 -12.48 18.50 -25.59
CA ALA A 204 -11.47 19.20 -26.37
C ALA A 204 -10.10 18.52 -26.32
N ALA A 205 -9.67 18.06 -25.13
CA ALA A 205 -8.43 17.32 -24.97
C ALA A 205 -8.44 15.99 -25.74
N VAL A 206 -9.58 15.25 -25.70
CA VAL A 206 -9.75 14.02 -26.51
C VAL A 206 -9.62 14.31 -28.01
N LEU A 207 -10.27 15.36 -28.51
CA LEU A 207 -10.16 15.73 -29.91
C LEU A 207 -8.74 16.12 -30.29
N GLN A 208 -8.02 16.82 -29.43
CA GLN A 208 -6.63 17.19 -29.67
C GLN A 208 -5.71 15.97 -29.66
N ALA A 209 -5.90 15.04 -28.72
CA ALA A 209 -5.16 13.78 -28.68
C ALA A 209 -5.34 12.96 -29.97
N LYS A 210 -6.57 12.89 -30.49
CA LYS A 210 -6.86 12.23 -31.78
C LYS A 210 -6.11 12.85 -32.94
N LYS A 211 -5.95 14.19 -32.97
CA LYS A 211 -5.15 14.87 -33.99
C LYS A 211 -3.67 14.51 -33.92
N TYR A 212 -3.07 14.46 -32.73
CA TYR A 212 -1.69 14.04 -32.54
C TYR A 212 -1.46 12.58 -32.96
N ILE A 213 -2.40 11.68 -32.64
CA ILE A 213 -2.34 10.28 -33.09
C ILE A 213 -2.40 10.21 -34.63
N GLN A 214 -3.32 10.97 -35.25
CA GLN A 214 -3.48 10.99 -36.70
C GLN A 214 -2.24 11.57 -37.41
N ALA A 215 -1.57 12.55 -36.81
CA ALA A 215 -0.33 13.14 -37.32
C ALA A 215 0.88 12.22 -37.13
N GLY A 216 0.79 11.19 -36.33
CA GLY A 216 1.90 10.30 -36.01
C GLY A 216 2.83 10.84 -34.90
N ASP A 217 2.43 11.91 -34.21
CA ASP A 217 3.23 12.49 -33.12
C ASP A 217 3.26 11.59 -31.87
N ILE A 218 2.15 10.88 -31.59
CA ILE A 218 2.00 9.94 -30.49
C ILE A 218 1.22 8.70 -30.94
N PHE A 219 1.43 7.57 -30.28
CA PHE A 219 0.66 6.33 -30.53
C PHE A 219 -0.58 6.25 -29.63
N GLN A 220 -0.46 6.68 -28.38
CA GLN A 220 -1.55 6.71 -27.41
C GLN A 220 -1.31 7.78 -26.35
N THR A 221 -2.37 8.13 -25.64
CA THR A 221 -2.30 8.97 -24.44
C THR A 221 -3.38 8.56 -23.46
N ASN A 222 -3.10 8.73 -22.16
CA ASN A 222 -4.08 8.55 -21.11
C ASN A 222 -4.56 9.93 -20.66
N LEU A 223 -5.86 10.18 -20.86
CA LEU A 223 -6.52 11.37 -20.36
C LEU A 223 -7.26 11.01 -19.08
N SER A 224 -7.09 11.80 -18.02
CA SER A 224 -7.73 11.58 -16.74
C SER A 224 -8.66 12.73 -16.36
N ILE A 225 -9.66 12.39 -15.56
CA ILE A 225 -10.57 13.36 -14.93
C ILE A 225 -10.38 13.26 -13.43
N ARG A 226 -10.35 14.40 -12.75
CA ARG A 226 -10.32 14.46 -11.29
C ARG A 226 -11.68 14.89 -10.76
N PHE A 227 -12.20 14.08 -9.85
CA PHE A 227 -13.38 14.36 -9.06
C PHE A 227 -12.99 14.60 -7.61
N GLU A 228 -13.70 15.49 -6.94
CA GLU A 228 -13.58 15.74 -5.51
C GLU A 228 -14.97 15.66 -4.87
N THR A 229 -15.01 15.04 -3.69
CA THR A 229 -16.22 15.01 -2.86
C THR A 229 -15.82 15.08 -1.39
N GLN A 230 -16.77 15.47 -0.54
CA GLN A 230 -16.61 15.42 0.91
C GLN A 230 -17.42 14.26 1.46
N THR A 231 -16.86 13.54 2.41
CA THR A 231 -17.49 12.40 3.06
C THR A 231 -17.02 12.32 4.51
N ASP A 232 -17.89 11.81 5.39
CA ASP A 232 -17.54 11.51 6.79
C ASP A 232 -16.96 10.08 6.94
N ALA A 233 -16.99 9.29 5.87
CA ALA A 233 -16.39 7.96 5.85
C ALA A 233 -14.85 8.04 5.91
N SER A 234 -14.24 7.19 6.73
CA SER A 234 -12.79 7.00 6.77
C SER A 234 -12.27 6.38 5.47
N GLY A 235 -10.99 6.57 5.16
CA GLY A 235 -10.36 5.92 4.02
C GLY A 235 -10.45 4.40 4.10
N TRP A 236 -10.41 3.82 5.29
CA TRP A 236 -10.59 2.38 5.50
C TRP A 236 -11.98 1.89 5.10
N GLU A 237 -13.04 2.59 5.49
CA GLU A 237 -14.42 2.26 5.09
C GLU A 237 -14.60 2.38 3.58
N ILE A 238 -14.01 3.40 2.96
CA ILE A 238 -13.99 3.56 1.50
C ILE A 238 -13.26 2.39 0.84
N TYR A 239 -12.10 1.99 1.36
CA TYR A 239 -11.34 0.85 0.84
C TYR A 239 -12.14 -0.44 0.89
N LEU A 240 -12.80 -0.75 2.02
CA LEU A 240 -13.65 -1.93 2.16
C LEU A 240 -14.84 -1.92 1.19
N ALA A 241 -15.45 -0.76 0.96
CA ALA A 241 -16.52 -0.61 -0.03
C ALA A 241 -16.00 -0.85 -1.46
N LEU A 242 -14.83 -0.32 -1.80
CA LEU A 242 -14.19 -0.53 -3.10
C LEU A 242 -13.84 -1.99 -3.37
N GLN A 243 -13.37 -2.72 -2.35
CA GLN A 243 -13.12 -4.17 -2.48
C GLN A 243 -14.37 -4.94 -2.92
N LYS A 244 -15.56 -4.55 -2.41
CA LYS A 244 -16.83 -5.22 -2.74
C LYS A 244 -17.32 -4.87 -4.13
N ILE A 245 -17.17 -3.60 -4.55
CA ILE A 245 -17.73 -3.07 -5.80
C ILE A 245 -16.80 -3.36 -6.98
N ASN A 246 -15.51 -3.18 -6.78
CA ASN A 246 -14.48 -3.29 -7.84
C ASN A 246 -13.24 -4.01 -7.32
N PRO A 247 -13.34 -5.31 -7.00
CA PRO A 247 -12.19 -6.10 -6.59
C PRO A 247 -11.14 -6.10 -7.70
N SER A 248 -9.93 -5.73 -7.37
CA SER A 248 -8.81 -5.62 -8.31
C SER A 248 -7.61 -6.44 -7.82
N PRO A 249 -6.85 -7.09 -8.71
CA PRO A 249 -5.54 -7.58 -8.34
C PRO A 249 -4.63 -6.39 -7.99
N PHE A 250 -3.73 -6.58 -7.02
CA PHE A 250 -2.78 -5.55 -6.55
C PHE A 250 -3.46 -4.31 -5.95
N ALA A 251 -4.51 -4.48 -5.17
CA ALA A 251 -5.09 -3.43 -4.37
C ALA A 251 -4.17 -3.05 -3.20
N SER A 252 -4.20 -1.79 -2.81
CA SER A 252 -3.42 -1.29 -1.68
C SER A 252 -4.20 -0.27 -0.86
N TYR A 253 -3.96 -0.30 0.45
CA TYR A 253 -4.38 0.74 1.37
C TYR A 253 -3.17 1.24 2.15
N PHE A 254 -2.97 2.54 2.16
CA PHE A 254 -1.95 3.21 2.93
C PHE A 254 -2.59 4.22 3.87
N LYS A 255 -2.35 4.06 5.17
CA LYS A 255 -2.61 5.08 6.18
C LYS A 255 -1.32 5.85 6.39
N THR A 256 -1.35 7.16 6.25
CA THR A 256 -0.16 8.02 6.35
C THR A 256 -0.48 9.35 7.05
N PRO A 257 0.52 10.11 7.50
CA PRO A 257 0.32 11.44 8.07
C PRO A 257 -0.28 12.47 7.09
N TRP A 258 -0.25 12.18 5.79
CA TRP A 258 -0.74 13.07 4.73
C TRP A 258 -2.15 12.71 4.25
N GLY A 259 -2.66 11.54 4.63
CA GLY A 259 -3.96 11.00 4.25
C GLY A 259 -3.94 9.48 4.07
N GLU A 260 -5.06 8.97 3.60
CA GLU A 260 -5.29 7.55 3.37
C GLU A 260 -5.63 7.30 1.91
#